data_a3e56f9eb49d543431c839e626f07dda
#
_entry.id   a3e56f9eb49d543431c839e626f07dda
#
_cell.length_a   1.000
_cell.length_b   1.000
_cell.length_c   1.000
_cell.angle_alpha   90.00
_cell.angle_beta   90.00
_cell.angle_gamma   90.00
#
_symmetry.space_group_name_H-M   'P 1'
#
loop_
_entity.id
_entity.type
_entity.pdbx_description
1 polymer ?
#
loop_
_entity_poly.entity_id
_entity_poly.type
_entity_poly.pdbx_seq_one_letter_code
_entity_poly.pdbx_strand_id
1 'polypeptide(L)'
;GSGSSTPASTAPSGGTAGSGAAIKIGGIGPVTGSTAVYGNAVKNGAEIAIAEINALGGQQYEMKFEDDENDAEKAINAYNSLKDWGMQILMGTVTSNPCIAVAAETANDNIFQLTPSGSAEGCIANDNAFRVCFSDPEQGTLSADYIVENSLAAKVAVIYDSSDPYSSGIHDAFVT
;
A
#
# COMPACT_ATOMS: atom_id res chain seq x y z
N GLY A 1 33.34 -55.63 -12.13
CA GLY A 1 32.11 -55.01 -12.40
C GLY A 1 31.70 -54.14 -11.19
N SER A 2 32.07 -52.83 -11.20
CA SER A 2 31.69 -51.90 -10.14
C SER A 2 30.41 -51.19 -10.58
N GLY A 3 29.31 -51.45 -9.91
CA GLY A 3 28.05 -50.74 -10.09
C GLY A 3 28.04 -49.48 -9.25
N SER A 4 28.02 -48.32 -9.91
CA SER A 4 27.82 -47.04 -9.29
C SER A 4 26.32 -46.76 -9.16
N SER A 5 25.81 -46.75 -7.93
CA SER A 5 24.44 -46.37 -7.63
C SER A 5 24.36 -44.87 -7.35
N THR A 6 23.74 -44.15 -8.26
CA THR A 6 23.38 -42.73 -8.10
C THR A 6 22.23 -42.61 -7.09
N PRO A 7 22.30 -41.72 -6.07
CA PRO A 7 21.16 -41.51 -5.17
C PRO A 7 20.09 -40.69 -5.89
N ALA A 8 18.86 -41.21 -5.88
CA ALA A 8 17.69 -40.51 -6.34
C ALA A 8 17.43 -39.29 -5.44
N SER A 9 17.39 -38.11 -6.06
CA SER A 9 16.95 -36.86 -5.43
C SER A 9 15.44 -36.96 -5.15
N THR A 10 15.07 -37.13 -3.90
CA THR A 10 13.68 -36.96 -3.45
C THR A 10 13.32 -35.48 -3.47
N ALA A 11 12.49 -35.08 -4.40
CA ALA A 11 11.81 -33.78 -4.37
C ALA A 11 10.97 -33.70 -3.09
N PRO A 12 10.91 -32.53 -2.43
CA PRO A 12 10.05 -32.37 -1.27
C PRO A 12 8.59 -32.55 -1.69
N SER A 13 7.92 -33.50 -1.02
CA SER A 13 6.47 -33.72 -1.14
C SER A 13 5.74 -32.44 -0.85
N GLY A 14 4.84 -32.03 -1.75
CA GLY A 14 4.01 -30.87 -1.63
C GLY A 14 3.32 -30.79 -0.27
N GLY A 15 3.43 -29.62 0.36
CA GLY A 15 2.70 -29.30 1.56
C GLY A 15 1.19 -29.48 1.31
N THR A 16 0.50 -30.08 2.25
CA THR A 16 -0.96 -30.19 2.27
C THR A 16 -1.54 -28.78 2.12
N ALA A 17 -2.31 -28.55 1.05
CA ALA A 17 -3.09 -27.34 0.89
C ALA A 17 -3.91 -27.11 2.17
N GLY A 18 -3.76 -25.97 2.81
CA GLY A 18 -4.55 -25.60 3.97
C GLY A 18 -6.04 -25.61 3.59
N SER A 19 -6.84 -26.37 4.29
CA SER A 19 -8.29 -26.56 4.00
C SER A 19 -9.15 -25.42 4.51
N GLY A 20 -8.58 -24.22 4.73
CA GLY A 20 -9.29 -23.02 5.15
C GLY A 20 -9.84 -22.23 3.96
N ALA A 21 -10.90 -21.42 4.20
CA ALA A 21 -11.36 -20.44 3.23
C ALA A 21 -10.23 -19.44 2.90
N ALA A 22 -10.25 -18.89 1.69
CA ALA A 22 -9.29 -17.88 1.30
C ALA A 22 -9.41 -16.61 2.19
N ILE A 23 -8.28 -16.01 2.54
CA ILE A 23 -8.26 -14.71 3.22
C ILE A 23 -8.59 -13.63 2.18
N LYS A 24 -9.59 -12.81 2.50
CA LYS A 24 -10.06 -11.74 1.63
C LYS A 24 -9.30 -10.45 1.91
N ILE A 25 -8.57 -9.99 0.90
CA ILE A 25 -7.83 -8.73 0.91
C ILE A 25 -8.61 -7.70 0.10
N GLY A 26 -9.06 -6.62 0.73
CA GLY A 26 -9.59 -5.47 0.02
C GLY A 26 -8.46 -4.59 -0.50
N GLY A 27 -8.56 -4.11 -1.74
CA GLY A 27 -7.68 -3.11 -2.30
C GLY A 27 -8.46 -1.83 -2.62
N ILE A 28 -7.90 -0.66 -2.33
CA ILE A 28 -8.49 0.63 -2.69
C ILE A 28 -7.39 1.54 -3.25
N GLY A 29 -7.67 2.18 -4.35
CA GLY A 29 -6.80 3.19 -4.95
C GLY A 29 -7.32 3.66 -6.30
N PRO A 30 -6.81 4.78 -6.83
CA PRO A 30 -7.27 5.35 -8.09
C PRO A 30 -6.84 4.47 -9.27
N VAL A 31 -7.79 3.81 -9.95
CA VAL A 31 -7.52 3.08 -11.20
C VAL A 31 -8.04 3.83 -12.42
N THR A 32 -8.76 4.93 -12.20
CA THR A 32 -9.16 5.90 -13.21
C THR A 32 -8.74 7.32 -12.83
N GLY A 33 -8.85 8.29 -13.75
CA GLY A 33 -8.46 9.68 -13.50
C GLY A 33 -6.95 9.96 -13.62
N SER A 34 -6.53 11.15 -13.18
CA SER A 34 -5.16 11.65 -13.36
C SER A 34 -4.09 10.88 -12.56
N THR A 35 -4.47 10.26 -11.47
CA THR A 35 -3.58 9.51 -10.57
C THR A 35 -3.62 7.99 -10.81
N ALA A 36 -4.34 7.54 -11.84
CA ALA A 36 -4.56 6.13 -12.16
C ALA A 36 -3.27 5.32 -12.37
N VAL A 37 -2.18 5.96 -12.77
CA VAL A 37 -0.88 5.31 -12.94
C VAL A 37 -0.38 4.68 -11.64
N TYR A 38 -0.62 5.33 -10.51
CA TYR A 38 -0.20 4.84 -9.19
C TYR A 38 -1.08 3.68 -8.72
N GLY A 39 -2.40 3.84 -8.80
CA GLY A 39 -3.33 2.79 -8.37
C GLY A 39 -3.24 1.53 -9.22
N ASN A 40 -3.09 1.67 -10.54
CA ASN A 40 -2.89 0.52 -11.42
C ASN A 40 -1.56 -0.21 -11.14
N ALA A 41 -0.48 0.52 -10.84
CA ALA A 41 0.80 -0.09 -10.48
C ALA A 41 0.68 -0.91 -9.19
N VAL A 42 0.03 -0.37 -8.16
CA VAL A 42 -0.22 -1.07 -6.89
C VAL A 42 -1.10 -2.30 -7.10
N LYS A 43 -2.21 -2.16 -7.81
CA LYS A 43 -3.12 -3.26 -8.13
C LYS A 43 -2.40 -4.40 -8.82
N ASN A 44 -1.66 -4.11 -9.89
CA ASN A 44 -0.93 -5.11 -10.66
C ASN A 44 0.14 -5.82 -9.80
N GLY A 45 0.88 -5.06 -8.98
CA GLY A 45 1.86 -5.65 -8.07
C GLY A 45 1.24 -6.60 -7.04
N ALA A 46 0.10 -6.21 -6.47
CA ALA A 46 -0.63 -7.05 -5.52
C ALA A 46 -1.22 -8.31 -6.18
N GLU A 47 -1.78 -8.19 -7.39
CA GLU A 47 -2.29 -9.35 -8.15
C GLU A 47 -1.19 -10.37 -8.46
N ILE A 48 0.01 -9.90 -8.85
CA ILE A 48 1.17 -10.76 -9.08
C ILE A 48 1.57 -11.47 -7.79
N ALA A 49 1.71 -10.74 -6.68
CA ALA A 49 2.11 -11.30 -5.40
C ALA A 49 1.10 -12.35 -4.91
N ILE A 50 -0.19 -12.09 -5.02
CA ILE A 50 -1.24 -13.03 -4.64
C ILE A 50 -1.19 -14.29 -5.51
N ALA A 51 -1.01 -14.14 -6.82
CA ALA A 51 -0.90 -15.27 -7.73
C ALA A 51 0.32 -16.16 -7.39
N GLU A 52 1.49 -15.55 -7.14
CA GLU A 52 2.71 -16.26 -6.76
C GLU A 52 2.57 -16.98 -5.40
N ILE A 53 2.02 -16.30 -4.38
CA ILE A 53 1.82 -16.90 -3.06
C ILE A 53 0.83 -18.05 -3.14
N ASN A 54 -0.28 -17.89 -3.85
CA ASN A 54 -1.28 -18.94 -4.04
C ASN A 54 -0.70 -20.17 -4.78
N ALA A 55 0.22 -19.95 -5.73
CA ALA A 55 0.89 -21.04 -6.46
C ALA A 55 1.83 -21.87 -5.59
N LEU A 56 2.32 -21.34 -4.46
CA LEU A 56 3.14 -22.10 -3.50
C LEU A 56 2.32 -23.13 -2.70
N GLY A 57 1.00 -23.06 -2.74
CA GLY A 57 0.11 -23.86 -1.91
C GLY A 57 0.04 -23.32 -0.47
N GLY A 58 -0.77 -23.94 0.37
CA GLY A 58 -1.02 -23.46 1.73
C GLY A 58 -2.20 -22.49 1.80
N GLN A 59 -2.12 -21.48 2.66
CA GLN A 59 -3.19 -20.48 2.80
C GLN A 59 -3.40 -19.76 1.47
N GLN A 60 -4.65 -19.71 1.03
CA GLN A 60 -5.03 -18.99 -0.20
C GLN A 60 -5.53 -17.58 0.12
N TYR A 61 -5.34 -16.67 -0.82
CA TYR A 61 -5.75 -15.28 -0.74
C TYR A 61 -6.60 -14.91 -1.95
N GLU A 62 -7.60 -14.09 -1.71
CA GLU A 62 -8.49 -13.52 -2.72
C GLU A 62 -8.48 -12.01 -2.59
N MET A 63 -8.35 -11.27 -3.68
CA MET A 63 -8.35 -9.81 -3.66
C MET A 63 -9.50 -9.24 -4.49
N LYS A 64 -10.17 -8.24 -3.93
CA LYS A 64 -11.09 -7.36 -4.66
C LYS A 64 -10.55 -5.94 -4.57
N PHE A 65 -10.39 -5.25 -5.71
CA PHE A 65 -9.85 -3.90 -5.79
C PHE A 65 -10.92 -2.92 -6.27
N GLU A 66 -11.13 -1.83 -5.51
CA GLU A 66 -12.11 -0.78 -5.78
C GLU A 66 -11.40 0.52 -6.16
N ASP A 67 -12.02 1.26 -7.07
CA ASP A 67 -11.54 2.58 -7.53
C ASP A 67 -12.04 3.68 -6.61
N ASP A 68 -11.13 4.50 -6.08
CA ASP A 68 -11.46 5.69 -5.30
C ASP A 68 -11.34 6.99 -6.12
N GLU A 69 -10.88 6.93 -7.36
CA GLU A 69 -10.65 8.09 -8.23
C GLU A 69 -9.86 9.23 -7.53
N ASN A 70 -9.05 8.92 -6.52
CA ASN A 70 -8.35 9.86 -5.64
C ASN A 70 -9.29 10.80 -4.85
N ASP A 71 -10.48 10.32 -4.49
CA ASP A 71 -11.51 11.05 -3.75
C ASP A 71 -11.80 10.37 -2.41
N ALA A 72 -11.81 11.16 -1.32
CA ALA A 72 -11.97 10.63 0.03
C ALA A 72 -13.35 10.00 0.27
N GLU A 73 -14.43 10.58 -0.28
CA GLU A 73 -15.79 10.07 -0.12
C GLU A 73 -15.97 8.77 -0.90
N LYS A 74 -15.43 8.71 -2.12
CA LYS A 74 -15.42 7.47 -2.92
C LYS A 74 -14.61 6.36 -2.25
N ALA A 75 -13.49 6.69 -1.62
CA ALA A 75 -12.69 5.73 -0.87
C ALA A 75 -13.45 5.13 0.32
N ILE A 76 -14.22 5.94 1.06
CA ILE A 76 -15.10 5.45 2.14
C ILE A 76 -16.19 4.53 1.57
N ASN A 77 -16.79 4.88 0.44
CA ASN A 77 -17.79 4.03 -0.22
C ASN A 77 -17.18 2.71 -0.70
N ALA A 78 -15.98 2.75 -1.27
CA ALA A 78 -15.21 1.57 -1.66
C ALA A 78 -14.89 0.67 -0.45
N TYR A 79 -14.46 1.27 0.67
CA TYR A 79 -14.24 0.57 1.92
C TYR A 79 -15.49 -0.18 2.41
N ASN A 80 -16.64 0.49 2.43
CA ASN A 80 -17.90 -0.14 2.82
C ASN A 80 -18.30 -1.30 1.90
N SER A 81 -18.12 -1.14 0.57
CA SER A 81 -18.33 -2.23 -0.40
C SER A 81 -17.44 -3.45 -0.12
N LEU A 82 -16.18 -3.22 0.26
CA LEU A 82 -15.25 -4.29 0.60
C LEU A 82 -15.59 -4.96 1.94
N LYS A 83 -16.09 -4.20 2.92
CA LYS A 83 -16.63 -4.76 4.17
C LYS A 83 -17.79 -5.71 3.89
N ASP A 84 -18.74 -5.27 3.06
CA ASP A 84 -19.92 -6.09 2.69
C ASP A 84 -19.50 -7.36 1.93
N TRP A 85 -18.42 -7.29 1.15
CA TRP A 85 -17.82 -8.47 0.52
C TRP A 85 -17.14 -9.42 1.53
N GLY A 86 -16.87 -8.96 2.74
CA GLY A 86 -16.26 -9.73 3.82
C GLY A 86 -14.74 -9.64 3.84
N MET A 87 -14.18 -8.50 3.47
CA MET A 87 -12.75 -8.19 3.59
C MET A 87 -12.26 -8.38 5.03
N GLN A 88 -11.04 -8.92 5.18
CA GLN A 88 -10.38 -9.17 6.47
C GLN A 88 -9.14 -8.29 6.65
N ILE A 89 -8.52 -7.87 5.57
CA ILE A 89 -7.31 -7.03 5.53
C ILE A 89 -7.52 -5.98 4.45
N LEU A 90 -7.15 -4.73 4.72
CA LEU A 90 -7.15 -3.67 3.73
C LEU A 90 -5.72 -3.36 3.25
N MET A 91 -5.51 -3.44 1.95
CA MET A 91 -4.35 -2.89 1.25
C MET A 91 -4.76 -1.59 0.57
N GLY A 92 -4.37 -0.49 1.13
CA GLY A 92 -4.75 0.84 0.61
C GLY A 92 -4.97 1.87 1.72
N THR A 93 -5.37 3.11 1.34
CA THR A 93 -5.44 3.50 -0.07
C THR A 93 -4.07 3.89 -0.61
N VAL A 94 -3.99 4.18 -1.92
CA VAL A 94 -2.72 4.46 -2.61
C VAL A 94 -2.27 5.90 -2.41
N THR A 95 -3.21 6.85 -2.35
CA THR A 95 -2.95 8.28 -2.21
C THR A 95 -3.35 8.79 -0.83
N SER A 96 -2.72 9.87 -0.37
CA SER A 96 -2.77 10.30 1.04
C SER A 96 -4.15 10.77 1.50
N ASN A 97 -4.84 11.62 0.73
CA ASN A 97 -6.13 12.16 1.16
C ASN A 97 -7.21 11.06 1.34
N PRO A 98 -7.46 10.15 0.38
CA PRO A 98 -8.31 8.99 0.60
C PRO A 98 -7.82 8.08 1.75
N CYS A 99 -6.50 7.92 1.91
CA CYS A 99 -5.93 7.07 2.94
C CYS A 99 -6.26 7.56 4.36
N ILE A 100 -6.15 8.86 4.60
CA ILE A 100 -6.51 9.47 5.89
C ILE A 100 -8.00 9.22 6.19
N ALA A 101 -8.88 9.42 5.20
CA ALA A 101 -10.31 9.21 5.37
C ALA A 101 -10.65 7.75 5.73
N VAL A 102 -10.05 6.80 5.01
CA VAL A 102 -10.29 5.36 5.25
C VAL A 102 -9.63 4.88 6.54
N ALA A 103 -8.50 5.47 6.96
CA ALA A 103 -7.83 5.11 8.21
C ALA A 103 -8.72 5.34 9.45
N ALA A 104 -9.61 6.35 9.41
CA ALA A 104 -10.59 6.56 10.46
C ALA A 104 -11.63 5.42 10.52
N GLU A 105 -12.08 4.94 9.36
CA GLU A 105 -13.05 3.84 9.28
C GLU A 105 -12.44 2.51 9.71
N THR A 106 -11.21 2.19 9.25
CA THR A 106 -10.52 0.96 9.65
C THR A 106 -10.22 0.92 11.13
N ALA A 107 -9.92 2.07 11.76
CA ALA A 107 -9.72 2.16 13.20
C ALA A 107 -11.02 1.86 13.98
N ASN A 108 -12.16 2.41 13.54
CA ASN A 108 -13.46 2.14 14.15
C ASN A 108 -13.85 0.66 14.08
N ASP A 109 -13.50 0.00 12.97
CA ASP A 109 -13.83 -1.41 12.73
C ASP A 109 -12.72 -2.38 13.19
N ASN A 110 -11.58 -1.86 13.65
CA ASN A 110 -10.39 -2.63 14.02
C ASN A 110 -9.90 -3.56 12.90
N ILE A 111 -9.90 -3.07 11.66
CA ILE A 111 -9.40 -3.78 10.48
C ILE A 111 -7.95 -3.36 10.23
N PHE A 112 -7.05 -4.34 10.06
CA PHE A 112 -5.66 -4.07 9.68
C PHE A 112 -5.59 -3.37 8.33
N GLN A 113 -4.88 -2.24 8.27
CA GLN A 113 -4.65 -1.46 7.06
C GLN A 113 -3.16 -1.35 6.76
N LEU A 114 -2.78 -1.63 5.52
CA LEU A 114 -1.44 -1.40 4.99
C LEU A 114 -1.51 -0.52 3.75
N THR A 115 -1.07 0.72 3.85
CA THR A 115 -0.95 1.56 2.66
C THR A 115 0.39 1.34 1.96
N PRO A 116 0.39 1.09 0.64
CA PRO A 116 1.63 0.94 -0.13
C PRO A 116 2.37 2.26 -0.35
N SER A 117 1.65 3.38 -0.44
CA SER A 117 2.20 4.68 -0.87
C SER A 117 1.54 5.92 -0.26
N GLY A 118 0.56 5.78 0.62
CA GLY A 118 0.00 6.90 1.37
C GLY A 118 1.03 7.43 2.34
N SER A 119 1.70 8.54 2.00
CA SER A 119 2.89 9.02 2.71
C SER A 119 2.60 10.08 3.78
N ALA A 120 1.41 10.69 3.78
CA ALA A 120 1.00 11.60 4.83
C ALA A 120 0.91 10.89 6.20
N GLU A 121 1.28 11.61 7.26
CA GLU A 121 1.31 11.03 8.61
C GLU A 121 -0.05 10.55 9.10
N GLY A 122 -1.12 11.23 8.69
CA GLY A 122 -2.50 10.84 8.99
C GLY A 122 -2.91 9.45 8.45
N CYS A 123 -2.18 8.91 7.48
CA CYS A 123 -2.43 7.55 6.96
C CYS A 123 -2.18 6.45 7.99
N ILE A 124 -1.31 6.69 8.97
CA ILE A 124 -0.91 5.73 10.01
C ILE A 124 -1.07 6.31 11.41
N ALA A 125 -2.01 7.22 11.60
CA ALA A 125 -2.27 7.84 12.91
C ALA A 125 -2.85 6.85 13.95
N ASN A 126 -3.36 5.71 13.51
CA ASN A 126 -3.98 4.70 14.35
C ASN A 126 -3.11 3.43 14.40
N ASP A 127 -3.19 2.67 15.48
CA ASP A 127 -2.36 1.50 15.76
C ASP A 127 -2.65 0.26 14.89
N ASN A 128 -3.74 0.28 14.14
CA ASN A 128 -4.11 -0.73 13.16
C ASN A 128 -3.63 -0.42 11.73
N ALA A 129 -3.02 0.77 11.51
CA ALA A 129 -2.63 1.25 10.19
C ALA A 129 -1.10 1.35 10.06
N PHE A 130 -0.60 0.81 8.94
CA PHE A 130 0.84 0.74 8.63
C PHE A 130 1.09 1.21 7.21
N ARG A 131 2.34 1.61 6.91
CA ARG A 131 2.76 1.98 5.56
C ARG A 131 4.07 1.33 5.17
N VAL A 132 4.29 1.19 3.86
CA VAL A 132 5.52 0.65 3.27
C VAL A 132 6.47 1.77 2.85
N CYS A 133 5.93 2.90 2.38
CA CYS A 133 6.71 4.02 1.86
C CYS A 133 7.28 4.92 2.98
N PHE A 134 8.13 5.85 2.57
CA PHE A 134 8.62 6.97 3.39
C PHE A 134 7.48 7.96 3.74
N SER A 135 7.74 8.92 4.65
CA SER A 135 6.78 9.96 5.04
C SER A 135 6.96 11.26 4.27
N ASP A 136 5.91 12.08 4.25
CA ASP A 136 5.99 13.43 3.68
C ASP A 136 7.00 14.32 4.41
N PRO A 137 7.06 14.35 5.77
CA PRO A 137 8.10 15.07 6.48
C PRO A 137 9.52 14.63 6.12
N GLU A 138 9.77 13.32 5.96
CA GLU A 138 11.08 12.84 5.51
C GLU A 138 11.44 13.35 4.11
N GLN A 139 10.50 13.37 3.18
CA GLN A 139 10.73 13.92 1.84
C GLN A 139 11.10 15.41 1.90
N GLY A 140 10.36 16.19 2.68
CA GLY A 140 10.60 17.63 2.85
C GLY A 140 11.98 17.90 3.45
N THR A 141 12.26 17.33 4.61
CA THR A 141 13.53 17.51 5.33
C THR A 141 14.74 17.08 4.51
N LEU A 142 14.73 15.84 3.99
CA LEU A 142 15.85 15.32 3.21
C LEU A 142 16.09 16.11 1.93
N SER A 143 15.05 16.65 1.31
CA SER A 143 15.18 17.51 0.12
C SER A 143 15.85 18.84 0.47
N ALA A 144 15.47 19.46 1.59
CA ALA A 144 16.09 20.69 2.06
C ALA A 144 17.56 20.46 2.44
N ASP A 145 17.84 19.42 3.23
CA ASP A 145 19.19 19.05 3.65
C ASP A 145 20.10 18.80 2.43
N TYR A 146 19.62 18.04 1.45
CA TYR A 146 20.38 17.76 0.24
C TYR A 146 20.75 19.03 -0.54
N ILE A 147 19.84 20.01 -0.65
CA ILE A 147 20.10 21.29 -1.32
C ILE A 147 21.18 22.07 -0.56
N VAL A 148 21.09 22.11 0.76
CA VAL A 148 22.05 22.86 1.62
C VAL A 148 23.44 22.19 1.61
N GLU A 149 23.50 20.90 1.89
CA GLU A 149 24.76 20.14 1.95
C GLU A 149 25.55 20.17 0.64
N ASN A 150 24.84 20.13 -0.49
CA ASN A 150 25.46 20.17 -1.79
C ASN A 150 25.57 21.58 -2.40
N SER A 151 25.18 22.62 -1.65
CA SER A 151 25.23 24.03 -2.10
C SER A 151 24.54 24.26 -3.47
N LEU A 152 23.41 23.59 -3.71
CA LEU A 152 22.77 23.57 -5.04
C LEU A 152 22.13 24.92 -5.39
N ALA A 153 21.64 25.68 -4.39
CA ALA A 153 20.99 26.96 -4.61
C ALA A 153 21.10 27.86 -3.37
N ALA A 154 21.29 29.17 -3.60
CA ALA A 154 21.24 30.17 -2.52
C ALA A 154 19.81 30.64 -2.17
N LYS A 155 18.87 30.40 -3.07
CA LYS A 155 17.43 30.72 -2.90
C LYS A 155 16.63 29.63 -3.58
N VAL A 156 15.60 29.14 -2.90
CA VAL A 156 14.67 28.13 -3.40
C VAL A 156 13.26 28.69 -3.38
N ALA A 157 12.49 28.42 -4.42
CA ALA A 157 11.06 28.66 -4.45
C ALA A 157 10.35 27.31 -4.42
N VAL A 158 9.34 27.18 -3.57
CA VAL A 158 8.52 25.99 -3.45
C VAL A 158 7.12 26.28 -3.98
N ILE A 159 6.63 25.43 -4.86
CA ILE A 159 5.24 25.47 -5.35
C ILE A 159 4.55 24.22 -4.82
N TYR A 160 3.42 24.40 -4.14
CA TYR A 160 2.69 23.32 -3.52
C TYR A 160 1.18 23.56 -3.54
N ASP A 161 0.40 22.49 -3.39
CA ASP A 161 -1.04 22.55 -3.18
C ASP A 161 -1.34 22.53 -1.68
N SER A 162 -1.82 23.66 -1.13
CA SER A 162 -2.13 23.79 0.29
C SER A 162 -3.40 23.03 0.71
N SER A 163 -4.19 22.56 -0.23
CA SER A 163 -5.40 21.77 0.03
C SER A 163 -5.16 20.25 0.04
N ASP A 164 -3.99 19.81 -0.45
CA ASP A 164 -3.60 18.40 -0.48
C ASP A 164 -2.66 18.06 0.68
N PRO A 165 -3.02 17.10 1.57
CA PRO A 165 -2.20 16.73 2.72
C PRO A 165 -0.82 16.16 2.33
N TYR A 166 -0.68 15.50 1.18
CA TYR A 166 0.61 15.07 0.65
C TYR A 166 1.52 16.26 0.35
N SER A 167 1.01 17.19 -0.45
CA SER A 167 1.76 18.35 -0.92
C SER A 167 2.13 19.31 0.23
N SER A 168 1.20 19.59 1.14
CA SER A 168 1.43 20.46 2.30
C SER A 168 2.37 19.82 3.30
N GLY A 169 2.30 18.50 3.54
CA GLY A 169 3.18 17.80 4.46
C GLY A 169 4.65 17.86 4.04
N ILE A 170 4.93 17.73 2.74
CA ILE A 170 6.29 17.90 2.19
C ILE A 170 6.74 19.36 2.33
N HIS A 171 5.88 20.32 1.93
CA HIS A 171 6.19 21.75 2.01
C HIS A 171 6.56 22.16 3.43
N ASP A 172 5.73 21.81 4.42
CA ASP A 172 5.89 22.27 5.80
C ASP A 172 7.21 21.77 6.41
N ALA A 173 7.59 20.54 6.10
CA ALA A 173 8.88 19.99 6.55
C ALA A 173 10.09 20.54 5.76
N PHE A 174 9.88 20.95 4.50
CA PHE A 174 10.94 21.52 3.68
C PHE A 174 11.35 22.93 4.14
N VAL A 175 10.39 23.74 4.64
CA VAL A 175 10.63 25.13 5.03
C VAL A 175 10.98 25.34 6.51
N THR A 176 10.96 24.26 7.31
CA THR A 176 11.31 24.28 8.74
C THR A 176 12.81 24.15 8.95
#